data_4d8b9aa4a63e90606a276fb82e0bde20
#
_entry.id   4d8b9aa4a63e90606a276fb82e0bde20
#
_cell.length_a   1.000
_cell.length_b   1.000
_cell.length_c   1.000
_cell.angle_alpha   90.00
_cell.angle_beta   90.00
_cell.angle_gamma   90.00
#
_symmetry.space_group_name_H-M   'P 1'
#
loop_
_entity.id
_entity.type
_entity.pdbx_description
1 polymer ?
#
loop_
_entity_poly.entity_id
_entity_poly.type
_entity_poly.pdbx_seq_one_letter_code
_entity_poly.pdbx_strand_id
1 'polypeptide(L)'
;DRPLLGWLHRSPAEAPPRVTGLVICNPFGYEALCSHRSLRHFAEATAGLGYPSLRFDYDGTGDSAGEDLDPDRWEAWQQSVGYAIDELRRSSGVTDVCLLGVRLGATIAALAAAGRGDVAALACIAPVVNGRAWLREIRALQATMGRAEPPPEFALPEGVTESVGLLLAEEARESITRVDLAAITATPAPACLVLDRDDRPPNAAWCAQLRELGAAVDQHVLPGFVE
;
A
#
# COMPACT_ATOMS: atom_id res chain seq x y z
N ASP A 1 12.78 12.22 12.21
CA ASP A 1 12.01 12.40 10.97
C ASP A 1 12.98 12.35 9.79
N ARG A 2 12.74 11.45 8.85
CA ARG A 2 13.52 11.31 7.62
C ARG A 2 12.70 11.85 6.43
N PRO A 3 13.35 12.47 5.42
CA PRO A 3 12.65 12.96 4.25
C PRO A 3 12.14 11.78 3.40
N LEU A 4 10.90 11.89 2.94
CA LEU A 4 10.30 10.98 1.95
C LEU A 4 10.28 11.66 0.59
N LEU A 5 10.53 10.89 -0.47
CA LEU A 5 10.32 11.35 -1.84
C LEU A 5 8.89 11.08 -2.28
N GLY A 6 8.28 12.05 -2.95
CA GLY A 6 6.95 11.91 -3.53
C GLY A 6 6.78 12.72 -4.82
N TRP A 7 5.81 12.29 -5.62
CA TRP A 7 5.43 12.95 -6.88
C TRP A 7 4.00 13.45 -6.77
N LEU A 8 3.84 14.77 -6.66
CA LEU A 8 2.54 15.42 -6.67
C LEU A 8 2.08 15.66 -8.12
N HIS A 9 1.01 14.99 -8.51
CA HIS A 9 0.29 15.22 -9.77
C HIS A 9 -0.77 16.27 -9.53
N ARG A 10 -0.54 17.49 -10.00
CA ARG A 10 -1.46 18.62 -9.82
C ARG A 10 -2.60 18.55 -10.82
N SER A 11 -3.78 18.94 -10.39
CA SER A 11 -4.91 19.11 -11.31
C SER A 11 -4.65 20.28 -12.24
N PRO A 12 -4.96 20.16 -13.56
CA PRO A 12 -4.91 21.28 -14.50
C PRO A 12 -5.85 22.41 -14.06
N ALA A 13 -5.52 23.64 -14.44
CA ALA A 13 -6.33 24.83 -14.08
C ALA A 13 -7.75 24.76 -14.66
N GLU A 14 -7.93 24.05 -15.76
CA GLU A 14 -9.20 23.87 -16.46
C GLU A 14 -10.06 22.75 -15.85
N ALA A 15 -9.47 21.89 -15.01
CA ALA A 15 -10.23 20.82 -14.36
C ALA A 15 -11.18 21.40 -13.30
N PRO A 16 -12.35 20.78 -13.09
CA PRO A 16 -13.26 21.18 -12.02
C PRO A 16 -12.54 21.15 -10.66
N PRO A 17 -12.63 22.20 -9.83
CA PRO A 17 -12.00 22.19 -8.52
C PRO A 17 -12.63 21.11 -7.64
N ARG A 18 -11.79 20.32 -6.98
CA ARG A 18 -12.20 19.26 -6.05
C ARG A 18 -11.60 19.50 -4.68
N VAL A 19 -12.38 19.22 -3.66
CA VAL A 19 -11.93 19.24 -2.26
C VAL A 19 -11.23 17.94 -1.85
N THR A 20 -11.28 16.93 -2.72
CA THR A 20 -10.76 15.58 -2.49
C THR A 20 -9.49 15.35 -3.29
N GLY A 21 -8.49 14.76 -2.66
CA GLY A 21 -7.26 14.30 -3.30
C GLY A 21 -7.00 12.82 -3.04
N LEU A 22 -6.04 12.25 -3.75
CA LEU A 22 -5.71 10.84 -3.70
C LEU A 22 -4.26 10.62 -3.29
N VAL A 23 -4.02 9.80 -2.27
CA VAL A 23 -2.70 9.23 -1.96
C VAL A 23 -2.65 7.79 -2.46
N ILE A 24 -1.60 7.46 -3.22
CA ILE A 24 -1.39 6.12 -3.77
C ILE A 24 -0.32 5.42 -2.96
N CYS A 25 -0.70 4.34 -2.30
CA CYS A 25 0.13 3.46 -1.49
C CYS A 25 0.60 2.29 -2.35
N ASN A 26 1.84 2.36 -2.82
CA ASN A 26 2.46 1.39 -3.73
C ASN A 26 2.57 0.00 -3.09
N PRO A 27 2.58 -1.09 -3.87
CA PRO A 27 3.04 -2.39 -3.38
C PRO A 27 4.56 -2.40 -3.18
N PHE A 28 5.11 -3.53 -2.79
CA PHE A 28 6.53 -3.70 -2.46
C PHE A 28 7.22 -4.71 -3.39
N GLY A 29 8.56 -4.65 -3.45
CA GLY A 29 9.38 -5.59 -4.18
C GLY A 29 9.04 -5.64 -5.67
N TYR A 30 8.96 -6.84 -6.23
CA TYR A 30 8.67 -7.06 -7.65
C TYR A 30 7.29 -6.49 -8.07
N GLU A 31 6.29 -6.55 -7.20
CA GLU A 31 4.97 -5.98 -7.48
C GLU A 31 5.05 -4.46 -7.68
N ALA A 32 5.93 -3.77 -6.95
CA ALA A 32 6.17 -2.33 -7.13
C ALA A 32 6.75 -2.01 -8.51
N LEU A 33 7.73 -2.80 -8.96
CA LEU A 33 8.32 -2.65 -10.30
C LEU A 33 7.28 -2.83 -11.40
N CYS A 34 6.47 -3.89 -11.32
CA CYS A 34 5.44 -4.20 -12.30
C CYS A 34 4.33 -3.13 -12.37
N SER A 35 3.93 -2.57 -11.24
CA SER A 35 2.82 -1.63 -11.16
C SER A 35 3.22 -0.15 -11.33
N HIS A 36 4.50 0.17 -11.25
CA HIS A 36 4.99 1.56 -11.22
C HIS A 36 4.42 2.43 -12.35
N ARG A 37 4.49 1.94 -13.59
CA ARG A 37 3.99 2.67 -14.77
C ARG A 37 2.47 2.86 -14.72
N SER A 38 1.74 1.81 -14.35
CA SER A 38 0.28 1.84 -14.27
C SER A 38 -0.20 2.80 -13.19
N LEU A 39 0.43 2.77 -12.00
CA LEU A 39 0.10 3.68 -10.90
C LEU A 39 0.45 5.14 -11.21
N ARG A 40 1.53 5.37 -11.97
CA ARG A 40 1.84 6.71 -12.49
C ARG A 40 0.76 7.22 -13.42
N HIS A 41 0.35 6.43 -14.42
CA HIS A 41 -0.71 6.81 -15.35
C HIS A 41 -2.05 7.00 -14.63
N PHE A 42 -2.33 6.17 -13.62
CA PHE A 42 -3.52 6.33 -12.80
C PHE A 42 -3.52 7.67 -12.05
N ALA A 43 -2.39 8.05 -11.44
CA ALA A 43 -2.25 9.34 -10.77
C ALA A 43 -2.42 10.52 -11.74
N GLU A 44 -1.83 10.44 -12.94
CA GLU A 44 -1.96 11.45 -14.00
C GLU A 44 -3.42 11.58 -14.46
N ALA A 45 -4.10 10.45 -14.70
CA ALA A 45 -5.50 10.44 -15.12
C ALA A 45 -6.43 11.02 -14.03
N THR A 46 -6.21 10.63 -12.78
CA THR A 46 -6.98 11.12 -11.63
C THR A 46 -6.80 12.62 -11.44
N ALA A 47 -5.57 13.11 -11.52
CA ALA A 47 -5.27 14.54 -11.48
C ALA A 47 -5.95 15.29 -12.65
N GLY A 48 -5.94 14.72 -13.85
CA GLY A 48 -6.64 15.26 -15.02
C GLY A 48 -8.15 15.44 -14.83
N LEU A 49 -8.76 14.64 -13.96
CA LEU A 49 -10.18 14.76 -13.57
C LEU A 49 -10.43 15.74 -12.42
N GLY A 50 -9.40 16.45 -11.97
CA GLY A 50 -9.49 17.46 -10.92
C GLY A 50 -9.20 16.96 -9.51
N TYR A 51 -8.73 15.70 -9.34
CA TYR A 51 -8.32 15.13 -8.07
C TYR A 51 -6.79 15.12 -7.97
N PRO A 52 -6.15 16.08 -7.29
CA PRO A 52 -4.70 16.05 -7.13
C PRO A 52 -4.29 14.74 -6.48
N SER A 53 -3.21 14.14 -6.99
CA SER A 53 -2.78 12.80 -6.57
C SER A 53 -1.33 12.80 -6.15
N LEU A 54 -1.00 12.12 -5.05
CA LEU A 54 0.35 11.98 -4.54
C LEU A 54 0.74 10.50 -4.56
N ARG A 55 1.84 10.19 -5.26
CA ARG A 55 2.59 8.94 -5.12
C ARG A 55 3.84 9.22 -4.29
N PHE A 56 4.28 8.26 -3.52
CA PHE A 56 5.47 8.42 -2.67
C PHE A 56 6.19 7.09 -2.49
N ASP A 57 7.46 7.17 -2.12
CA ASP A 57 8.23 6.04 -1.66
C ASP A 57 8.18 6.01 -0.12
N TYR A 58 7.95 4.83 0.43
CA TYR A 58 7.96 4.65 1.89
C TYR A 58 9.35 4.87 2.46
N ASP A 59 9.43 5.16 3.75
CA ASP A 59 10.71 5.24 4.47
C ASP A 59 11.56 3.98 4.18
N GLY A 60 12.83 4.17 3.79
CA GLY A 60 13.76 3.12 3.42
C GLY A 60 13.43 2.38 2.12
N THR A 61 12.62 2.97 1.23
CA THR A 61 12.36 2.40 -0.09
C THR A 61 12.59 3.42 -1.19
N GLY A 62 12.92 2.96 -2.39
CA GLY A 62 13.10 3.81 -3.56
C GLY A 62 14.11 4.93 -3.33
N ASP A 63 13.68 6.18 -3.53
CA ASP A 63 14.49 7.38 -3.34
C ASP A 63 14.19 8.10 -2.01
N SER A 64 13.36 7.53 -1.13
CA SER A 64 13.15 8.01 0.24
C SER A 64 14.35 7.69 1.13
N ALA A 65 14.59 8.53 2.13
CA ALA A 65 15.67 8.28 3.08
C ALA A 65 15.38 7.05 3.96
N GLY A 66 16.46 6.48 4.52
CA GLY A 66 16.43 5.24 5.31
C GLY A 66 17.00 4.08 4.53
N GLU A 67 17.20 2.97 5.24
CA GLU A 67 17.74 1.74 4.69
C GLU A 67 16.71 0.61 4.84
N ASP A 68 16.76 -0.39 3.95
CA ASP A 68 15.83 -1.53 3.95
C ASP A 68 15.74 -2.24 5.30
N LEU A 69 16.84 -2.28 6.04
CA LEU A 69 17.00 -3.03 7.30
C LEU A 69 17.00 -2.16 8.55
N ASP A 70 16.62 -0.90 8.43
CA ASP A 70 16.45 -0.03 9.61
C ASP A 70 15.36 -0.62 10.55
N PRO A 71 15.46 -0.41 11.86
CA PRO A 71 14.45 -0.88 12.81
C PRO A 71 13.09 -0.20 12.59
N ASP A 72 12.04 -0.79 13.15
CA ASP A 72 10.67 -0.27 13.13
C ASP A 72 10.10 -0.02 11.71
N ARG A 73 10.55 -0.83 10.72
CA ARG A 73 10.13 -0.69 9.31
C ARG A 73 8.62 -0.70 9.13
N TRP A 74 7.94 -1.60 9.84
CA TRP A 74 6.50 -1.77 9.71
C TRP A 74 5.73 -0.52 10.16
N GLU A 75 6.15 0.07 11.26
CA GLU A 75 5.62 1.31 11.81
C GLU A 75 5.99 2.53 10.95
N ALA A 76 7.23 2.59 10.47
CA ALA A 76 7.72 3.65 9.59
C ALA A 76 6.95 3.68 8.25
N TRP A 77 6.58 2.54 7.68
CA TRP A 77 5.74 2.50 6.48
C TRP A 77 4.33 3.04 6.73
N GLN A 78 3.72 2.73 7.87
CA GLN A 78 2.41 3.30 8.22
C GLN A 78 2.50 4.81 8.46
N GLN A 79 3.55 5.29 9.13
CA GLN A 79 3.82 6.71 9.32
C GLN A 79 4.05 7.43 7.99
N SER A 80 4.70 6.80 7.02
CA SER A 80 4.90 7.35 5.68
C SER A 80 3.57 7.67 4.99
N VAL A 81 2.55 6.81 5.14
CA VAL A 81 1.19 7.11 4.65
C VAL A 81 0.63 8.36 5.33
N GLY A 82 0.81 8.48 6.64
CA GLY A 82 0.40 9.67 7.40
C GLY A 82 1.03 10.96 6.86
N TYR A 83 2.33 10.96 6.65
CA TYR A 83 3.06 12.10 6.07
C TYR A 83 2.59 12.43 4.64
N ALA A 84 2.32 11.41 3.82
CA ALA A 84 1.81 11.61 2.48
C ALA A 84 0.40 12.25 2.47
N ILE A 85 -0.48 11.89 3.40
CA ILE A 85 -1.80 12.50 3.58
C ILE A 85 -1.64 13.99 3.92
N ASP A 86 -0.81 14.30 4.92
CA ASP A 86 -0.59 15.66 5.39
C ASP A 86 0.08 16.53 4.32
N GLU A 87 1.04 15.97 3.58
CA GLU A 87 1.69 16.65 2.46
C GLU A 87 0.72 16.94 1.32
N LEU A 88 -0.15 15.99 0.94
CA LEU A 88 -1.15 16.20 -0.10
C LEU A 88 -2.08 17.37 0.30
N ARG A 89 -2.58 17.40 1.53
CA ARG A 89 -3.40 18.50 2.04
C ARG A 89 -2.67 19.84 1.97
N ARG A 90 -1.44 19.88 2.46
CA ARG A 90 -0.60 21.08 2.48
C ARG A 90 -0.30 21.62 1.09
N SER A 91 0.02 20.74 0.14
CA SER A 91 0.53 21.12 -1.19
C SER A 91 -0.57 21.36 -2.23
N SER A 92 -1.79 20.83 -2.02
CA SER A 92 -2.90 20.98 -2.97
C SER A 92 -4.13 21.67 -2.38
N GLY A 93 -4.19 21.87 -1.06
CA GLY A 93 -5.30 22.54 -0.39
C GLY A 93 -6.58 21.70 -0.28
N VAL A 94 -6.52 20.39 -0.59
CA VAL A 94 -7.66 19.48 -0.41
C VAL A 94 -7.93 19.23 1.07
N THR A 95 -9.21 19.10 1.43
CA THR A 95 -9.65 18.76 2.79
C THR A 95 -9.82 17.26 2.96
N ASP A 96 -10.35 16.61 1.94
CA ASP A 96 -10.68 15.19 1.96
C ASP A 96 -9.58 14.41 1.24
N VAL A 97 -9.11 13.33 1.89
CA VAL A 97 -8.11 12.45 1.28
C VAL A 97 -8.66 11.04 1.17
N CYS A 98 -8.59 10.52 -0.05
CA CYS A 98 -8.80 9.10 -0.34
C CYS A 98 -7.45 8.41 -0.43
N LEU A 99 -7.40 7.15 0.01
CA LEU A 99 -6.24 6.27 -0.19
C LEU A 99 -6.56 5.24 -1.26
N LEU A 100 -5.59 5.00 -2.14
CA LEU A 100 -5.58 3.83 -3.02
C LEU A 100 -4.37 2.98 -2.64
N GLY A 101 -4.61 1.78 -2.17
CA GLY A 101 -3.54 0.83 -1.86
C GLY A 101 -3.55 -0.38 -2.78
N VAL A 102 -2.37 -0.89 -3.09
CA VAL A 102 -2.19 -2.10 -3.90
C VAL A 102 -1.42 -3.14 -3.09
N ARG A 103 -1.92 -4.37 -3.01
CA ARG A 103 -1.29 -5.48 -2.31
C ARG A 103 -0.95 -5.12 -0.85
N LEU A 104 0.32 -5.26 -0.44
CA LEU A 104 0.78 -4.87 0.91
C LEU A 104 0.57 -3.37 1.17
N GLY A 105 0.67 -2.53 0.14
CA GLY A 105 0.36 -1.10 0.25
C GLY A 105 -1.10 -0.83 0.64
N ALA A 106 -2.05 -1.68 0.22
CA ALA A 106 -3.44 -1.60 0.67
C ALA A 106 -3.59 -1.94 2.16
N THR A 107 -2.82 -2.89 2.65
CA THR A 107 -2.78 -3.27 4.07
C THR A 107 -2.27 -2.12 4.93
N ILE A 108 -1.14 -1.54 4.52
CA ILE A 108 -0.52 -0.40 5.22
C ILE A 108 -1.45 0.81 5.19
N ALA A 109 -2.08 1.10 4.05
CA ALA A 109 -3.06 2.15 3.91
C ALA A 109 -4.26 1.96 4.85
N ALA A 110 -4.81 0.73 4.93
CA ALA A 110 -5.93 0.42 5.82
C ALA A 110 -5.56 0.61 7.30
N LEU A 111 -4.40 0.14 7.73
CA LEU A 111 -3.93 0.27 9.11
C LEU A 111 -3.62 1.72 9.47
N ALA A 112 -2.93 2.46 8.61
CA ALA A 112 -2.65 3.87 8.81
C ALA A 112 -3.93 4.70 8.88
N ALA A 113 -4.90 4.44 7.99
CA ALA A 113 -6.20 5.11 7.98
C ALA A 113 -7.01 4.83 9.24
N ALA A 114 -7.06 3.57 9.69
CA ALA A 114 -7.75 3.18 10.93
C ALA A 114 -7.17 3.87 12.17
N GLY A 115 -5.85 4.07 12.20
CA GLY A 115 -5.16 4.80 13.28
C GLY A 115 -5.40 6.32 13.24
N ARG A 116 -5.73 6.89 12.07
CA ARG A 116 -5.95 8.34 11.90
C ARG A 116 -7.40 8.76 12.09
N GLY A 117 -8.33 8.03 11.47
CA GLY A 117 -9.77 8.35 11.51
C GLY A 117 -10.20 9.57 10.68
N ASP A 118 -9.33 10.13 9.83
CA ASP A 118 -9.56 11.33 9.02
C ASP A 118 -9.46 11.08 7.50
N VAL A 119 -9.50 9.82 7.09
CA VAL A 119 -9.49 9.40 5.68
C VAL A 119 -10.93 9.30 5.17
N ALA A 120 -11.21 9.95 4.04
CA ALA A 120 -12.57 10.03 3.47
C ALA A 120 -13.01 8.74 2.77
N ALA A 121 -12.09 8.05 2.10
CA ALA A 121 -12.38 6.76 1.47
C ALA A 121 -11.09 5.93 1.31
N LEU A 122 -11.25 4.62 1.23
CA LEU A 122 -10.17 3.67 1.00
C LEU A 122 -10.52 2.75 -0.18
N ALA A 123 -9.67 2.74 -1.20
CA ALA A 123 -9.72 1.77 -2.29
C ALA A 123 -8.55 0.78 -2.18
N CYS A 124 -8.82 -0.51 -2.25
CA CYS A 124 -7.84 -1.57 -2.12
C CYS A 124 -7.86 -2.47 -3.35
N ILE A 125 -6.74 -2.60 -4.02
CA ILE A 125 -6.54 -3.52 -5.15
C ILE A 125 -5.78 -4.74 -4.65
N ALA A 126 -6.40 -5.91 -4.73
CA ALA A 126 -5.83 -7.19 -4.34
C ALA A 126 -5.16 -7.17 -2.93
N PRO A 127 -5.86 -6.68 -1.89
CA PRO A 127 -5.27 -6.42 -0.58
C PRO A 127 -4.69 -7.67 0.07
N VAL A 128 -3.60 -7.48 0.80
CA VAL A 128 -3.05 -8.51 1.69
C VAL A 128 -3.82 -8.47 3.01
N VAL A 129 -4.85 -9.29 3.14
CA VAL A 129 -5.67 -9.33 4.36
C VAL A 129 -5.00 -10.12 5.48
N ASN A 130 -4.23 -11.15 5.13
CA ASN A 130 -3.50 -11.98 6.11
C ASN A 130 -2.01 -12.01 5.76
N GLY A 131 -1.20 -11.43 6.63
CA GLY A 131 0.24 -11.29 6.41
C GLY A 131 0.99 -12.62 6.36
N ARG A 132 0.60 -13.61 7.16
CA ARG A 132 1.19 -14.97 7.13
C ARG A 132 0.95 -15.64 5.78
N ALA A 133 -0.24 -15.49 5.22
CA ALA A 133 -0.57 -16.05 3.91
C ALA A 133 0.24 -15.36 2.81
N TRP A 134 0.40 -14.05 2.87
CA TRP A 134 1.20 -13.28 1.91
C TRP A 134 2.69 -13.64 1.98
N LEU A 135 3.27 -13.77 3.16
CA LEU A 135 4.67 -14.20 3.30
C LEU A 135 4.93 -15.59 2.69
N ARG A 136 3.94 -16.50 2.75
CA ARG A 136 4.03 -17.79 2.04
C ARG A 136 3.93 -17.61 0.53
N GLU A 137 3.05 -16.72 0.06
CA GLU A 137 2.87 -16.42 -1.35
C GLU A 137 4.15 -15.87 -1.98
N ILE A 138 4.79 -14.85 -1.38
CA ILE A 138 6.02 -14.28 -1.93
C ILE A 138 7.20 -15.26 -1.92
N ARG A 139 7.29 -16.15 -0.90
CA ARG A 139 8.28 -17.21 -0.89
C ARG A 139 8.04 -18.25 -2.00
N ALA A 140 6.79 -18.62 -2.26
CA ALA A 140 6.46 -19.52 -3.33
C ALA A 140 6.78 -18.89 -4.70
N LEU A 141 6.48 -17.60 -4.87
CA LEU A 141 6.82 -16.86 -6.09
C LEU A 141 8.34 -16.80 -6.28
N GLN A 142 9.12 -16.49 -5.23
CA GLN A 142 10.59 -16.52 -5.28
C GLN A 142 11.13 -17.88 -5.75
N ALA A 143 10.57 -18.96 -5.23
CA ALA A 143 10.99 -20.32 -5.62
C ALA A 143 10.72 -20.62 -7.10
N THR A 144 9.64 -20.05 -7.68
CA THR A 144 9.32 -20.23 -9.12
C THR A 144 10.18 -19.39 -10.05
N MET A 145 10.74 -18.28 -9.56
CA MET A 145 11.62 -17.41 -10.33
C MET A 145 13.03 -17.99 -10.58
N GLY A 146 13.35 -19.12 -9.98
CA GLY A 146 14.58 -19.87 -10.26
C GLY A 146 15.88 -19.11 -9.95
N ARG A 147 15.87 -18.18 -9.00
CA ARG A 147 17.09 -17.47 -8.61
C ARG A 147 18.11 -18.45 -8.03
N ALA A 148 19.32 -18.43 -8.60
CA ALA A 148 20.48 -19.07 -7.99
C ALA A 148 20.76 -18.47 -6.60
N GLU A 149 21.25 -19.27 -5.67
CA GLU A 149 21.76 -18.74 -4.40
C GLU A 149 22.78 -17.62 -4.68
N PRO A 150 22.67 -16.46 -4.01
CA PRO A 150 23.64 -15.40 -4.21
C PRO A 150 25.05 -15.90 -3.85
N PRO A 151 26.09 -15.42 -4.55
CA PRO A 151 27.47 -15.71 -4.16
C PRO A 151 27.71 -15.36 -2.69
N PRO A 152 28.64 -16.05 -1.99
CA PRO A 152 28.89 -15.82 -0.57
C PRO A 152 29.15 -14.37 -0.15
N GLU A 153 29.72 -13.57 -1.05
CA GLU A 153 29.98 -12.15 -0.86
C GLU A 153 28.69 -11.28 -0.78
N PHE A 154 27.57 -11.82 -1.25
CA PHE A 154 26.24 -11.20 -1.19
C PHE A 154 25.30 -11.95 -0.23
N ALA A 155 25.87 -12.74 0.69
CA ALA A 155 25.07 -13.41 1.71
C ALA A 155 24.33 -12.38 2.57
N LEU A 156 23.02 -12.63 2.78
CA LEU A 156 22.22 -11.78 3.63
C LEU A 156 22.67 -11.87 5.10
N PRO A 157 22.53 -10.78 5.87
CA PRO A 157 22.74 -10.83 7.31
C PRO A 157 21.83 -11.88 7.98
N GLU A 158 22.26 -12.38 9.15
CA GLU A 158 21.46 -13.31 9.95
C GLU A 158 20.08 -12.70 10.28
N GLY A 159 19.02 -13.49 10.15
CA GLY A 159 17.64 -13.05 10.39
C GLY A 159 17.00 -12.28 9.24
N VAL A 160 17.75 -11.90 8.21
CA VAL A 160 17.21 -11.21 7.02
C VAL A 160 16.78 -12.22 5.97
N THR A 161 15.63 -11.97 5.37
CA THR A 161 15.14 -12.73 4.22
C THR A 161 14.90 -11.82 3.02
N GLU A 162 15.26 -12.28 1.83
CA GLU A 162 14.88 -11.64 0.57
C GLU A 162 13.78 -12.48 -0.07
N SER A 163 12.72 -11.80 -0.51
CA SER A 163 11.67 -12.44 -1.29
C SER A 163 11.19 -11.49 -2.37
N VAL A 164 11.36 -11.88 -3.62
CA VAL A 164 10.93 -11.15 -4.83
C VAL A 164 11.34 -9.66 -4.82
N GLY A 165 12.59 -9.39 -4.44
CA GLY A 165 13.15 -8.03 -4.38
C GLY A 165 12.76 -7.22 -3.15
N LEU A 166 12.21 -7.86 -2.12
CA LEU A 166 11.93 -7.24 -0.83
C LEU A 166 12.82 -7.85 0.25
N LEU A 167 13.63 -7.02 0.89
CA LEU A 167 14.41 -7.38 2.07
C LEU A 167 13.56 -7.19 3.33
N LEU A 168 13.50 -8.21 4.17
CA LEU A 168 12.76 -8.17 5.44
C LEU A 168 13.67 -8.65 6.58
N ALA A 169 13.96 -7.75 7.51
CA ALA A 169 14.48 -8.11 8.82
C ALA A 169 13.46 -8.96 9.59
N GLU A 170 13.91 -9.70 10.58
CA GLU A 170 13.06 -10.60 11.38
C GLU A 170 11.91 -9.85 12.03
N GLU A 171 12.17 -8.69 12.61
CA GLU A 171 11.16 -7.83 13.24
C GLU A 171 10.03 -7.41 12.28
N ALA A 172 10.38 -6.90 11.09
CA ALA A 172 9.40 -6.52 10.07
C ALA A 172 8.58 -7.73 9.60
N ARG A 173 9.24 -8.87 9.41
CA ARG A 173 8.58 -10.14 9.05
C ARG A 173 7.61 -10.62 10.13
N GLU A 174 7.98 -10.51 11.41
CA GLU A 174 7.11 -10.83 12.53
C GLU A 174 5.90 -9.89 12.59
N SER A 175 6.12 -8.59 12.42
CA SER A 175 5.04 -7.59 12.39
C SER A 175 4.06 -7.89 11.26
N ILE A 176 4.55 -8.15 10.04
CA ILE A 176 3.71 -8.58 8.93
C ILE A 176 2.98 -9.89 9.24
N THR A 177 3.64 -10.87 9.87
CA THR A 177 3.04 -12.17 10.22
C THR A 177 1.81 -12.00 11.13
N ARG A 178 1.79 -10.98 11.98
CA ARG A 178 0.68 -10.68 12.91
C ARG A 178 -0.50 -9.98 12.24
N VAL A 179 -0.32 -9.49 11.01
CA VAL A 179 -1.40 -8.79 10.28
C VAL A 179 -2.57 -9.71 10.00
N ASP A 180 -3.75 -9.29 10.43
CA ASP A 180 -5.05 -9.84 10.06
C ASP A 180 -6.06 -8.70 9.96
N LEU A 181 -6.35 -8.25 8.72
CA LEU A 181 -7.30 -7.17 8.50
C LEU A 181 -8.74 -7.56 8.85
N ALA A 182 -9.07 -8.85 8.88
CA ALA A 182 -10.40 -9.30 9.32
C ALA A 182 -10.61 -9.14 10.83
N ALA A 183 -9.54 -8.87 11.59
CA ALA A 183 -9.59 -8.67 13.04
C ALA A 183 -9.40 -7.20 13.47
N ILE A 184 -9.41 -6.24 12.54
CA ILE A 184 -9.29 -4.82 12.90
C ILE A 184 -10.49 -4.35 13.71
N THR A 185 -10.25 -3.41 14.63
CA THR A 185 -11.28 -2.90 15.56
C THR A 185 -11.71 -1.46 15.29
N ALA A 186 -11.06 -0.80 14.34
CA ALA A 186 -11.40 0.54 13.90
C ALA A 186 -11.59 0.58 12.39
N THR A 187 -12.58 1.32 11.91
CA THR A 187 -12.80 1.47 10.47
C THR A 187 -11.72 2.35 9.85
N PRO A 188 -11.10 1.94 8.73
CA PRO A 188 -10.12 2.77 8.03
C PRO A 188 -10.74 3.99 7.34
N ALA A 189 -12.01 3.88 6.89
CA ALA A 189 -12.72 4.98 6.25
C ALA A 189 -14.23 4.69 6.22
N PRO A 190 -15.09 5.71 6.11
CA PRO A 190 -16.53 5.54 5.99
C PRO A 190 -16.97 4.86 4.68
N ALA A 191 -16.15 4.94 3.62
CA ALA A 191 -16.40 4.27 2.34
C ALA A 191 -15.17 3.47 1.92
N CYS A 192 -15.37 2.20 1.59
CA CYS A 192 -14.31 1.28 1.18
C CYS A 192 -14.68 0.58 -0.14
N LEU A 193 -13.74 0.58 -1.09
CA LEU A 193 -13.78 -0.22 -2.30
C LEU A 193 -12.76 -1.34 -2.19
N VAL A 194 -13.18 -2.58 -2.34
CA VAL A 194 -12.28 -3.74 -2.33
C VAL A 194 -12.36 -4.45 -3.68
N LEU A 195 -11.24 -4.45 -4.39
CA LEU A 195 -11.08 -5.16 -5.66
C LEU A 195 -10.25 -6.42 -5.40
N ASP A 196 -10.94 -7.55 -5.34
CA ASP A 196 -10.32 -8.86 -5.11
C ASP A 196 -9.72 -9.43 -6.41
N ARG A 197 -8.78 -10.33 -6.25
CA ARG A 197 -8.19 -11.11 -7.35
C ARG A 197 -9.15 -12.23 -7.77
N ASP A 198 -9.15 -12.57 -9.05
CA ASP A 198 -9.96 -13.67 -9.61
C ASP A 198 -9.36 -15.07 -9.41
N ASP A 199 -8.04 -15.15 -9.11
CA ASP A 199 -7.33 -16.41 -8.82
C ASP A 199 -7.37 -16.84 -7.34
N ARG A 200 -8.05 -16.08 -6.49
CA ARG A 200 -8.17 -16.32 -5.04
C ARG A 200 -9.60 -16.16 -4.56
N PRO A 201 -9.99 -16.84 -3.47
CA PRO A 201 -11.26 -16.55 -2.81
C PRO A 201 -11.35 -15.07 -2.40
N PRO A 202 -12.53 -14.44 -2.57
CA PRO A 202 -12.74 -13.05 -2.16
C PRO A 202 -12.49 -12.83 -0.67
N ASN A 203 -12.07 -11.63 -0.30
CA ASN A 203 -11.81 -11.22 1.10
C ASN A 203 -13.12 -10.93 1.88
N ALA A 204 -14.09 -11.84 1.80
CA ALA A 204 -15.44 -11.67 2.35
C ALA A 204 -15.44 -11.40 3.86
N ALA A 205 -14.57 -12.06 4.64
CA ALA A 205 -14.48 -11.86 6.08
C ALA A 205 -14.04 -10.43 6.44
N TRP A 206 -13.06 -9.89 5.72
CA TRP A 206 -12.64 -8.51 5.92
C TRP A 206 -13.72 -7.51 5.51
N CYS A 207 -14.38 -7.73 4.37
CA CYS A 207 -15.49 -6.87 3.95
C CYS A 207 -16.67 -6.91 4.94
N ALA A 208 -16.95 -8.07 5.56
CA ALA A 208 -17.94 -8.18 6.63
C ALA A 208 -17.53 -7.36 7.86
N GLN A 209 -16.28 -7.50 8.31
CA GLN A 209 -15.73 -6.72 9.41
C GLN A 209 -15.79 -5.20 9.16
N LEU A 210 -15.45 -4.73 7.96
CA LEU A 210 -15.56 -3.32 7.60
C LEU A 210 -17.00 -2.81 7.72
N ARG A 211 -17.99 -3.62 7.28
CA ARG A 211 -19.43 -3.27 7.42
C ARG A 211 -19.87 -3.26 8.87
N GLU A 212 -19.42 -4.20 9.69
CA GLU A 212 -19.70 -4.22 11.14
C GLU A 212 -19.12 -2.99 11.85
N LEU A 213 -17.99 -2.48 11.38
CA LEU A 213 -17.37 -1.23 11.85
C LEU A 213 -18.04 0.04 11.27
N GLY A 214 -19.10 -0.12 10.49
CA GLY A 214 -19.91 0.99 9.98
C GLY A 214 -19.48 1.56 8.61
N ALA A 215 -18.53 0.93 7.90
CA ALA A 215 -18.17 1.37 6.56
C ALA A 215 -19.21 0.93 5.50
N ALA A 216 -19.46 1.79 4.51
CA ALA A 216 -20.07 1.39 3.26
C ALA A 216 -19.01 0.66 2.41
N VAL A 217 -19.27 -0.60 2.03
CA VAL A 217 -18.29 -1.45 1.35
C VAL A 217 -18.82 -1.93 0.02
N ASP A 218 -18.15 -1.52 -1.06
CA ASP A 218 -18.28 -2.09 -2.39
C ASP A 218 -17.17 -3.13 -2.61
N GLN A 219 -17.55 -4.34 -3.02
CA GLN A 219 -16.62 -5.44 -3.25
C GLN A 219 -16.81 -6.00 -4.65
N HIS A 220 -15.72 -6.07 -5.42
CA HIS A 220 -15.72 -6.61 -6.78
C HIS A 220 -14.51 -7.52 -6.99
N VAL A 221 -14.61 -8.39 -7.98
CA VAL A 221 -13.49 -9.20 -8.45
C VAL A 221 -12.90 -8.54 -9.68
N LEU A 222 -11.58 -8.32 -9.67
CA LEU A 222 -10.82 -7.77 -10.78
C LEU A 222 -10.26 -8.92 -11.62
N PRO A 223 -10.78 -9.14 -12.86
CA PRO A 223 -10.29 -10.20 -13.71
C PRO A 223 -8.90 -9.87 -14.29
N GLY A 224 -8.10 -10.91 -14.55
CA GLY A 224 -6.80 -10.77 -15.22
C GLY A 224 -5.71 -10.16 -14.35
N PHE A 225 -5.82 -10.21 -13.03
CA PHE A 225 -4.81 -9.63 -12.14
C PHE A 225 -3.44 -10.32 -12.25
N VAL A 226 -3.39 -11.59 -12.63
CA VAL A 226 -2.15 -12.39 -12.74
C VAL A 226 -1.71 -12.62 -14.20
N GLU A 227 -2.39 -12.06 -15.18
CA GLU A 227 -2.02 -12.07 -16.60
C GLU A 227 -1.13 -10.87 -16.94
#